data_84132dba4a29bebd412a6117bb505764
#
_entry.id   84132dba4a29bebd412a6117bb505764
#
_cell.length_a   1.000
_cell.length_b   1.000
_cell.length_c   1.000
_cell.angle_alpha   90.00
_cell.angle_beta   90.00
_cell.angle_gamma   90.00
#
_symmetry.space_group_name_H-M   'P 1'
#
loop_
_entity.id
_entity.type
_entity.pdbx_description
1 polymer ?
#
loop_
_entity_poly.entity_id
_entity_poly.type
_entity_poly.pdbx_seq_one_letter_code
_entity_poly.pdbx_strand_id
1 'polypeptide(L)'
;MFSKETYIRRRAELKQLVGEGVIVLFGNNEAPYNYPANAYSPMRQDSSFLYFFGQHRDGLVGVIDIDNDEEWLLGDDIDVEDIVWMGFTPSVADLASEVGIVKTAPMSQLKAIVNGQSASGRQVHFLPPYRFDTKIQIMDLLGIHPAKQKECASTTLIQAVVKMRSTKEVQEIEAIDRACDIGYAMHTTAQLLIKPGVTERFVGGQVDGIARSLASGVSFATIFSQHGEIMHGAPSENKLEAGRLALCDAGCELDDYCSDHTRTMPVSGKFSQRQLEIYSIVEACHDYVLQVAKSGVKYMDVHFAVCRMMIERLKELGLMRGDTEEALQAGAHAMFLPHGLGHMMGMDVHDMEGLGQIYVGFDDETRPNLEQFGTNCLRMGRKLQEGFVVTDEPGIYFIPALIDEWKASGHCKEFLVFDKLETYKDFGGIRIEDDVLITKDGCRFLGSKRIPYHPAELEEFMHNN
;
A
#
# COMPACT_ATOMS: atom_id res chain seq x y z
N MET A 1 2.35 12.39 -15.66
CA MET A 1 2.40 13.75 -15.04
C MET A 1 1.08 14.46 -15.29
N PHE A 2 0.52 15.15 -14.28
CA PHE A 2 -0.71 15.94 -14.42
C PHE A 2 -0.42 17.32 -15.01
N SER A 3 -1.49 18.13 -15.18
CA SER A 3 -1.32 19.48 -15.71
C SER A 3 -0.57 20.39 -14.72
N LYS A 4 0.11 21.41 -15.24
CA LYS A 4 0.79 22.45 -14.46
C LYS A 4 -0.12 23.06 -13.38
N GLU A 5 -1.38 23.33 -13.73
CA GLU A 5 -2.38 23.92 -12.85
C GLU A 5 -2.68 23.05 -11.64
N THR A 6 -2.61 21.73 -11.79
CA THR A 6 -2.78 20.78 -10.68
C THR A 6 -1.72 21.00 -9.61
N TYR A 7 -0.45 21.07 -9.99
CA TYR A 7 0.64 21.27 -9.04
C TYR A 7 0.60 22.64 -8.38
N ILE A 8 0.29 23.69 -9.16
CA ILE A 8 0.11 25.05 -8.60
C ILE A 8 -0.98 25.06 -7.55
N ARG A 9 -2.14 24.49 -7.85
CA ARG A 9 -3.28 24.42 -6.93
C ARG A 9 -2.94 23.60 -5.68
N ARG A 10 -2.30 22.43 -5.83
CA ARG A 10 -1.89 21.58 -4.70
C ARG A 10 -0.94 22.32 -3.76
N ARG A 11 0.06 23.02 -4.27
CA ARG A 11 0.97 23.81 -3.43
C ARG A 11 0.27 25.01 -2.77
N ALA A 12 -0.64 25.67 -3.48
CA ALA A 12 -1.44 26.73 -2.90
C ALA A 12 -2.33 26.25 -1.74
N GLU A 13 -2.97 25.08 -1.89
CA GLU A 13 -3.75 24.47 -0.81
C GLU A 13 -2.86 24.04 0.36
N LEU A 14 -1.69 23.45 0.08
CA LEU A 14 -0.73 23.08 1.13
C LEU A 14 -0.30 24.29 1.96
N LYS A 15 0.01 25.43 1.32
CA LYS A 15 0.35 26.69 1.99
C LYS A 15 -0.78 27.15 2.94
N GLN A 16 -2.03 27.04 2.50
CA GLN A 16 -3.19 27.41 3.32
C GLN A 16 -3.38 26.47 4.53
N LEU A 17 -3.15 25.17 4.36
CA LEU A 17 -3.30 24.18 5.42
C LEU A 17 -2.19 24.25 6.46
N VAL A 18 -0.96 24.54 6.05
CA VAL A 18 0.20 24.67 6.97
C VAL A 18 0.22 26.04 7.65
N GLY A 19 -0.07 27.12 6.91
CA GLY A 19 -0.32 28.46 7.42
C GLY A 19 0.90 29.38 7.48
N GLU A 20 2.06 28.94 7.98
CA GLU A 20 3.27 29.74 8.12
C GLU A 20 4.55 28.91 8.00
N GLY A 21 5.69 29.53 7.90
CA GLY A 21 7.00 28.87 7.91
C GLY A 21 7.50 28.44 6.53
N VAL A 22 8.45 27.51 6.51
CA VAL A 22 9.10 26.99 5.32
C VAL A 22 8.91 25.49 5.24
N ILE A 23 8.32 24.99 4.15
CA ILE A 23 8.17 23.55 3.87
C ILE A 23 9.34 23.10 3.01
N VAL A 24 9.99 22.00 3.38
CA VAL A 24 11.03 21.33 2.60
C VAL A 24 10.57 19.92 2.29
N LEU A 25 10.39 19.60 1.00
CA LEU A 25 10.09 18.27 0.50
C LEU A 25 11.28 17.74 -0.27
N PHE A 26 11.84 16.65 0.23
CA PHE A 26 13.02 16.01 -0.38
C PHE A 26 12.55 14.98 -1.41
N GLY A 27 13.09 15.12 -2.64
CA GLY A 27 13.04 14.03 -3.59
C GLY A 27 14.00 12.90 -3.20
N ASN A 28 13.79 11.74 -3.76
CA ASN A 28 14.69 10.60 -3.60
C ASN A 28 15.91 10.77 -4.51
N ASN A 29 17.03 10.20 -4.08
CA ASN A 29 18.22 9.99 -4.90
C ASN A 29 18.25 8.56 -5.42
N GLU A 30 19.05 8.30 -6.45
CA GLU A 30 19.38 6.93 -6.84
C GLU A 30 19.96 6.15 -5.64
N ALA A 31 19.64 4.87 -5.58
CA ALA A 31 20.16 3.97 -4.55
C ALA A 31 20.99 2.87 -5.21
N PRO A 32 22.26 2.69 -4.81
CA PRO A 32 23.10 1.64 -5.35
C PRO A 32 22.57 0.26 -4.90
N TYR A 33 22.56 -0.70 -5.83
CA TYR A 33 22.20 -2.09 -5.54
C TYR A 33 23.36 -2.83 -4.82
N ASN A 34 24.57 -2.76 -5.37
CA ASN A 34 25.75 -3.43 -4.82
C ASN A 34 27.07 -2.68 -5.04
N TYR A 35 27.12 -1.71 -5.94
CA TYR A 35 28.23 -0.77 -6.15
C TYR A 35 27.70 0.55 -6.77
N PRO A 36 28.43 1.68 -6.66
CA PRO A 36 27.88 3.00 -6.96
C PRO A 36 27.22 3.15 -8.34
N ALA A 37 27.81 2.58 -9.39
CA ALA A 37 27.29 2.70 -10.75
C ALA A 37 26.18 1.70 -11.09
N ASN A 38 25.79 0.80 -10.16
CA ASN A 38 24.70 -0.14 -10.35
C ASN A 38 23.52 0.25 -9.43
N ALA A 39 22.76 1.24 -9.86
CA ALA A 39 21.60 1.72 -9.14
C ALA A 39 20.35 0.87 -9.41
N TYR A 40 19.40 0.87 -8.47
CA TYR A 40 18.05 0.35 -8.71
C TYR A 40 17.37 1.16 -9.81
N SER A 41 16.89 0.48 -10.84
CA SER A 41 16.24 1.11 -11.99
C SER A 41 14.90 0.43 -12.30
N PRO A 42 13.83 1.22 -12.57
CA PRO A 42 13.82 2.68 -12.51
C PRO A 42 13.93 3.19 -11.05
N MET A 43 14.49 4.40 -10.90
CA MET A 43 14.46 5.08 -9.60
C MET A 43 12.99 5.45 -9.26
N ARG A 44 12.56 5.13 -8.03
CA ARG A 44 11.25 5.53 -7.53
C ARG A 44 11.37 6.81 -6.71
N GLN A 45 10.71 7.87 -7.19
CA GLN A 45 10.67 9.16 -6.53
C GLN A 45 9.78 9.13 -5.28
N ASP A 46 10.02 10.04 -4.32
CA ASP A 46 9.17 10.22 -3.14
C ASP A 46 7.74 10.64 -3.54
N SER A 47 6.74 9.96 -3.01
CA SER A 47 5.34 10.17 -3.40
C SER A 47 4.81 11.54 -2.99
N SER A 48 5.22 12.09 -1.84
CA SER A 48 4.80 13.43 -1.44
C SER A 48 5.50 14.49 -2.28
N PHE A 49 6.78 14.29 -2.63
CA PHE A 49 7.47 15.16 -3.58
C PHE A 49 6.78 15.13 -4.95
N LEU A 50 6.45 13.95 -5.50
CA LEU A 50 5.72 13.82 -6.76
C LEU A 50 4.36 14.51 -6.72
N TYR A 51 3.60 14.37 -5.62
CA TYR A 51 2.28 14.95 -5.47
C TYR A 51 2.28 16.48 -5.60
N PHE A 52 3.35 17.15 -5.11
CA PHE A 52 3.46 18.60 -5.10
C PHE A 52 4.36 19.18 -6.20
N PHE A 53 5.35 18.42 -6.66
CA PHE A 53 6.37 18.89 -7.61
C PHE A 53 6.39 18.11 -8.94
N GLY A 54 5.76 16.95 -9.04
CA GLY A 54 5.54 16.21 -10.28
C GLY A 54 6.80 15.78 -11.05
N GLN A 55 7.97 15.80 -10.44
CA GLN A 55 9.24 15.55 -11.12
C GLN A 55 9.89 14.25 -10.68
N HIS A 56 10.30 13.43 -11.66
CA HIS A 56 10.87 12.10 -11.43
C HIS A 56 12.39 12.09 -11.29
N ARG A 57 13.06 13.18 -11.66
CA ARG A 57 14.52 13.26 -11.60
C ARG A 57 15.00 13.15 -10.16
N ASP A 58 16.09 12.43 -9.93
CA ASP A 58 16.78 12.33 -8.66
C ASP A 58 17.45 13.66 -8.24
N GLY A 59 17.84 13.74 -6.97
CA GLY A 59 18.59 14.88 -6.43
C GLY A 59 17.82 16.19 -6.36
N LEU A 60 16.49 16.18 -6.51
CA LEU A 60 15.67 17.39 -6.42
C LEU A 60 15.16 17.64 -5.00
N VAL A 61 15.03 18.91 -4.63
CA VAL A 61 14.39 19.34 -3.38
C VAL A 61 13.41 20.48 -3.68
N GLY A 62 12.18 20.35 -3.21
CA GLY A 62 11.17 21.39 -3.27
C GLY A 62 11.15 22.21 -1.98
N VAL A 63 11.16 23.54 -2.09
CA VAL A 63 11.03 24.46 -0.97
C VAL A 63 9.85 25.39 -1.21
N ILE A 64 8.97 25.50 -0.20
CA ILE A 64 7.81 26.39 -0.21
C ILE A 64 7.95 27.32 1.00
N ASP A 65 8.27 28.57 0.76
CA ASP A 65 8.29 29.63 1.76
C ASP A 65 6.90 30.28 1.82
N ILE A 66 6.13 29.93 2.84
CA ILE A 66 4.74 30.37 2.98
C ILE A 66 4.68 31.87 3.28
N ASP A 67 5.59 32.35 4.13
CA ASP A 67 5.54 33.74 4.62
C ASP A 67 5.94 34.77 3.55
N ASN A 68 6.79 34.36 2.60
CA ASN A 68 7.21 35.22 1.48
C ASN A 68 6.47 34.90 0.18
N ASP A 69 5.60 33.88 0.18
CA ASP A 69 4.90 33.36 -1.00
C ASP A 69 5.87 33.01 -2.13
N GLU A 70 6.93 32.27 -1.79
CA GLU A 70 7.97 31.85 -2.72
C GLU A 70 8.02 30.32 -2.83
N GLU A 71 8.21 29.83 -4.05
CA GLU A 71 8.37 28.40 -4.36
C GLU A 71 9.65 28.17 -5.15
N TRP A 72 10.43 27.17 -4.73
CA TRP A 72 11.72 26.83 -5.33
C TRP A 72 11.77 25.35 -5.69
N LEU A 73 12.37 25.06 -6.85
CA LEU A 73 12.86 23.73 -7.16
C LEU A 73 14.39 23.79 -7.19
N LEU A 74 15.04 23.03 -6.32
CA LEU A 74 16.48 22.94 -6.24
C LEU A 74 16.99 21.63 -6.82
N GLY A 75 18.14 21.70 -7.47
CA GLY A 75 18.85 20.56 -8.04
C GLY A 75 20.04 21.05 -8.85
N ASP A 76 20.94 20.15 -9.20
CA ASP A 76 22.10 20.47 -10.01
C ASP A 76 21.86 20.01 -11.45
N ASP A 77 22.13 20.83 -12.43
CA ASP A 77 22.07 20.46 -13.84
C ASP A 77 23.20 19.48 -14.16
N ILE A 78 22.91 18.54 -15.06
CA ILE A 78 23.87 17.54 -15.52
C ILE A 78 24.92 18.18 -16.43
N ASP A 79 26.14 17.66 -16.42
CA ASP A 79 27.21 18.07 -17.29
C ASP A 79 27.27 17.25 -18.59
N VAL A 80 28.26 17.54 -19.45
CA VAL A 80 28.43 16.84 -20.73
C VAL A 80 28.84 15.37 -20.53
N GLU A 81 29.55 15.06 -19.45
CA GLU A 81 29.96 13.71 -19.14
C GLU A 81 28.73 12.85 -18.76
N ASP A 82 27.84 13.40 -17.94
CA ASP A 82 26.56 12.77 -17.58
C ASP A 82 25.69 12.52 -18.83
N ILE A 83 25.63 13.49 -19.76
CA ILE A 83 24.90 13.33 -21.03
C ILE A 83 25.45 12.19 -21.88
N VAL A 84 26.75 11.98 -21.89
CA VAL A 84 27.38 10.86 -22.61
C VAL A 84 26.91 9.50 -22.06
N TRP A 85 26.73 9.40 -20.75
CA TRP A 85 26.35 8.12 -20.11
C TRP A 85 24.86 7.91 -20.03
N MET A 86 24.08 8.95 -19.73
CA MET A 86 22.66 8.85 -19.38
C MET A 86 21.73 9.47 -20.44
N GLY A 87 22.27 10.13 -21.43
CA GLY A 87 21.49 10.88 -22.41
C GLY A 87 21.08 12.28 -21.92
N PHE A 88 20.37 13.02 -22.78
CA PHE A 88 19.88 14.35 -22.46
C PHE A 88 18.83 14.33 -21.36
N THR A 89 18.98 15.18 -20.36
CA THR A 89 17.99 15.43 -19.32
C THR A 89 17.63 16.93 -19.29
N PRO A 90 16.35 17.32 -19.15
CA PRO A 90 15.95 18.71 -19.04
C PRO A 90 16.65 19.41 -17.85
N SER A 91 16.93 20.71 -18.00
CA SER A 91 17.48 21.51 -16.90
C SER A 91 16.50 21.61 -15.72
N VAL A 92 17.01 21.95 -14.53
CA VAL A 92 16.14 22.18 -13.34
C VAL A 92 15.15 23.32 -13.63
N ALA A 93 15.53 24.30 -14.43
CA ALA A 93 14.65 25.41 -14.84
C ALA A 93 13.50 24.92 -15.75
N ASP A 94 13.78 24.00 -16.69
CA ASP A 94 12.76 23.42 -17.55
C ASP A 94 11.77 22.59 -16.69
N LEU A 95 12.27 21.71 -15.82
CA LEU A 95 11.46 20.91 -14.90
C LEU A 95 10.58 21.78 -13.98
N ALA A 96 11.14 22.85 -13.43
CA ALA A 96 10.39 23.81 -12.60
C ALA A 96 9.26 24.48 -13.39
N SER A 97 9.53 24.87 -14.63
CA SER A 97 8.54 25.51 -15.53
C SER A 97 7.35 24.59 -15.83
N GLU A 98 7.56 23.28 -15.96
CA GLU A 98 6.50 22.29 -16.20
C GLU A 98 5.47 22.24 -15.08
N VAL A 99 5.88 22.54 -13.86
CA VAL A 99 5.02 22.51 -12.66
C VAL A 99 4.70 23.90 -12.10
N GLY A 100 5.03 24.96 -12.85
CA GLY A 100 4.67 26.35 -12.53
C GLY A 100 5.54 27.00 -11.48
N ILE A 101 6.76 26.52 -11.28
CA ILE A 101 7.77 27.11 -10.41
C ILE A 101 8.72 27.98 -11.26
N VAL A 102 9.02 29.18 -10.78
CA VAL A 102 9.90 30.15 -11.48
C VAL A 102 11.29 30.16 -10.87
N LYS A 103 11.41 29.97 -9.57
CA LYS A 103 12.68 30.05 -8.85
C LYS A 103 13.38 28.70 -8.79
N THR A 104 14.60 28.66 -9.25
CA THR A 104 15.49 27.50 -9.16
C THR A 104 16.84 27.88 -8.58
N ALA A 105 17.51 26.91 -7.97
CA ALA A 105 18.86 27.07 -7.44
C ALA A 105 19.60 25.73 -7.40
N PRO A 106 20.95 25.73 -7.46
CA PRO A 106 21.72 24.53 -7.24
C PRO A 106 21.61 24.06 -5.78
N MET A 107 21.81 22.75 -5.55
CA MET A 107 21.72 22.14 -4.22
C MET A 107 22.62 22.79 -3.18
N SER A 108 23.77 23.33 -3.59
CA SER A 108 24.68 24.09 -2.72
C SER A 108 24.05 25.31 -2.04
N GLN A 109 22.94 25.83 -2.58
CA GLN A 109 22.19 26.97 -2.02
C GLN A 109 21.07 26.58 -1.08
N LEU A 110 20.71 25.30 -0.99
CA LEU A 110 19.59 24.82 -0.15
C LEU A 110 19.67 25.35 1.29
N LYS A 111 20.85 25.21 1.92
CA LYS A 111 21.04 25.64 3.30
C LYS A 111 20.92 27.17 3.45
N ALA A 112 21.38 27.93 2.51
CA ALA A 112 21.27 29.39 2.54
C ALA A 112 19.80 29.83 2.37
N ILE A 113 19.06 29.21 1.46
CA ILE A 113 17.64 29.51 1.21
C ILE A 113 16.80 29.17 2.45
N VAL A 114 16.93 27.96 3.00
CA VAL A 114 16.14 27.51 4.14
C VAL A 114 16.55 28.22 5.43
N ASN A 115 17.86 28.31 5.74
CA ASN A 115 18.33 28.94 6.98
C ASN A 115 18.22 30.46 6.92
N GLY A 116 18.34 31.09 5.74
CA GLY A 116 18.08 32.50 5.57
C GLY A 116 16.68 32.89 6.00
N GLN A 117 15.71 32.05 5.71
CA GLN A 117 14.33 32.19 6.17
C GLN A 117 14.17 31.85 7.67
N SER A 118 14.90 30.84 8.17
CA SER A 118 14.90 30.44 9.57
C SER A 118 15.63 31.43 10.51
N ALA A 119 16.50 32.28 10.02
CA ALA A 119 17.18 33.27 10.83
C ALA A 119 16.23 34.23 11.59
N SER A 120 14.97 34.26 11.18
CA SER A 120 13.88 34.96 11.85
C SER A 120 13.19 34.17 12.97
N GLY A 121 13.62 32.95 13.29
CA GLY A 121 12.95 32.05 14.24
C GLY A 121 11.75 31.30 13.66
N ARG A 122 11.58 31.27 12.34
CA ARG A 122 10.49 30.59 11.63
C ARG A 122 10.64 29.08 11.71
N GLN A 123 9.50 28.38 11.70
CA GLN A 123 9.47 26.93 11.68
C GLN A 123 9.82 26.38 10.30
N VAL A 124 10.68 25.38 10.25
CA VAL A 124 10.93 24.57 9.06
C VAL A 124 10.15 23.26 9.17
N HIS A 125 9.27 23.02 8.19
CA HIS A 125 8.44 21.86 8.11
C HIS A 125 9.03 20.82 7.19
N PHE A 126 9.15 19.58 7.65
CA PHE A 126 9.56 18.42 6.86
C PHE A 126 8.75 17.18 7.27
N LEU A 127 8.65 16.21 6.37
CA LEU A 127 7.99 14.92 6.60
C LEU A 127 8.95 13.90 7.24
N PRO A 128 8.45 12.87 7.95
CA PRO A 128 9.29 11.82 8.52
C PRO A 128 10.14 11.14 7.44
N PRO A 129 11.49 11.20 7.52
CA PRO A 129 12.32 10.59 6.51
C PRO A 129 12.42 9.07 6.70
N TYR A 130 12.29 8.31 5.62
CA TYR A 130 12.48 6.86 5.61
C TYR A 130 13.82 6.43 4.98
N ARG A 131 14.41 7.25 4.10
CA ARG A 131 15.71 6.98 3.46
C ARG A 131 16.87 7.54 4.29
N PHE A 132 18.02 6.86 4.25
CA PHE A 132 19.21 7.28 5.01
C PHE A 132 19.87 8.53 4.43
N ASP A 133 19.89 8.67 3.12
CA ASP A 133 20.40 9.88 2.43
C ASP A 133 19.59 11.13 2.80
N THR A 134 18.25 11.04 2.81
CA THR A 134 17.37 12.11 3.29
C THR A 134 17.61 12.45 4.76
N LYS A 135 17.86 11.42 5.61
CA LYS A 135 18.21 11.67 7.03
C LYS A 135 19.51 12.44 7.19
N ILE A 136 20.51 12.18 6.34
CA ILE A 136 21.77 12.92 6.34
C ILE A 136 21.53 14.36 5.87
N GLN A 137 20.77 14.56 4.80
CA GLN A 137 20.42 15.89 4.30
C GLN A 137 19.71 16.74 5.36
N ILE A 138 18.74 16.18 6.08
CA ILE A 138 18.04 16.86 7.19
C ILE A 138 19.03 17.20 8.33
N MET A 139 19.93 16.28 8.68
CA MET A 139 20.96 16.55 9.70
C MET A 139 21.86 17.69 9.29
N ASP A 140 22.33 17.73 8.05
CA ASP A 140 23.22 18.80 7.54
C ASP A 140 22.51 20.15 7.41
N LEU A 141 21.21 20.12 7.05
CA LEU A 141 20.38 21.30 6.87
C LEU A 141 19.96 21.92 8.20
N LEU A 142 19.42 21.10 9.12
CA LEU A 142 18.72 21.55 10.33
C LEU A 142 19.47 21.19 11.64
N GLY A 143 20.54 20.41 11.57
CA GLY A 143 21.28 19.95 12.77
C GLY A 143 20.52 18.90 13.59
N ILE A 144 19.46 18.27 13.06
CA ILE A 144 18.63 17.30 13.76
C ILE A 144 19.20 15.89 13.55
N HIS A 145 19.63 15.26 14.64
CA HIS A 145 20.19 13.90 14.60
C HIS A 145 19.16 12.89 14.02
N PRO A 146 19.55 11.95 13.14
CA PRO A 146 18.64 10.97 12.50
C PRO A 146 17.67 10.26 13.44
N ALA A 147 18.12 9.90 14.65
CA ALA A 147 17.27 9.23 15.65
C ALA A 147 16.12 10.12 16.19
N LYS A 148 16.18 11.44 15.99
CA LYS A 148 15.18 12.40 16.45
C LYS A 148 14.31 12.97 15.33
N GLN A 149 14.64 12.75 14.07
CA GLN A 149 13.97 13.38 12.94
C GLN A 149 12.49 12.99 12.85
N LYS A 150 12.14 11.73 13.17
CA LYS A 150 10.73 11.30 13.17
C LYS A 150 9.90 12.06 14.23
N GLU A 151 10.48 12.31 15.40
CA GLU A 151 9.82 13.04 16.49
C GLU A 151 9.75 14.56 16.19
N CYS A 152 10.72 15.09 15.43
CA CYS A 152 10.79 16.51 15.04
C CYS A 152 10.03 16.82 13.76
N ALA A 153 9.54 15.82 13.03
CA ALA A 153 8.75 16.03 11.82
C ALA A 153 7.48 16.84 12.11
N SER A 154 7.06 17.66 11.18
CA SER A 154 5.94 18.59 11.38
C SER A 154 4.60 17.86 11.33
N THR A 155 3.93 17.74 12.47
CA THR A 155 2.57 17.18 12.55
C THR A 155 1.58 17.97 11.69
N THR A 156 1.69 19.30 11.63
CA THR A 156 0.84 20.15 10.79
C THR A 156 1.01 19.79 9.29
N LEU A 157 2.26 19.64 8.84
CA LEU A 157 2.53 19.23 7.45
C LEU A 157 2.03 17.79 7.18
N ILE A 158 2.27 16.86 8.10
CA ILE A 158 1.76 15.48 8.00
C ILE A 158 0.24 15.49 7.81
N GLN A 159 -0.49 16.19 8.67
CA GLN A 159 -1.95 16.26 8.61
C GLN A 159 -2.46 16.93 7.34
N ALA A 160 -1.78 17.98 6.86
CA ALA A 160 -2.10 18.64 5.59
C ALA A 160 -1.93 17.67 4.41
N VAL A 161 -0.80 16.98 4.33
CA VAL A 161 -0.54 15.99 3.26
C VAL A 161 -1.54 14.84 3.31
N VAL A 162 -1.79 14.29 4.49
CA VAL A 162 -2.79 13.21 4.66
C VAL A 162 -4.18 13.67 4.24
N LYS A 163 -4.60 14.86 4.62
CA LYS A 163 -5.89 15.41 4.21
C LYS A 163 -6.02 15.50 2.69
N MET A 164 -4.99 16.02 2.03
CA MET A 164 -5.00 16.24 0.58
C MET A 164 -4.94 14.93 -0.21
N ARG A 165 -4.03 13.99 0.15
CA ARG A 165 -3.83 12.74 -0.56
C ARG A 165 -4.88 11.68 -0.25
N SER A 166 -5.61 11.77 0.87
CA SER A 166 -6.65 10.79 1.21
C SER A 166 -7.83 10.82 0.25
N THR A 167 -8.28 12.00 -0.16
CA THR A 167 -9.38 12.16 -1.12
C THR A 167 -8.80 12.30 -2.52
N LYS A 168 -8.98 11.28 -3.34
CA LYS A 168 -8.43 11.23 -4.70
C LYS A 168 -9.22 12.15 -5.64
N GLU A 169 -8.48 12.92 -6.43
CA GLU A 169 -9.02 13.70 -7.53
C GLU A 169 -9.43 12.78 -8.70
N VAL A 170 -10.28 13.25 -9.60
CA VAL A 170 -10.75 12.45 -10.76
C VAL A 170 -9.59 11.86 -11.56
N GLN A 171 -8.57 12.66 -11.84
CA GLN A 171 -7.39 12.24 -12.59
C GLN A 171 -6.54 11.18 -11.86
N GLU A 172 -6.53 11.20 -10.52
CA GLU A 172 -5.87 10.18 -9.70
C GLU A 172 -6.65 8.86 -9.77
N ILE A 173 -7.99 8.94 -9.67
CA ILE A 173 -8.88 7.78 -9.80
C ILE A 173 -8.72 7.13 -11.19
N GLU A 174 -8.64 7.93 -12.26
CA GLU A 174 -8.40 7.44 -13.62
C GLU A 174 -7.04 6.74 -13.77
N ALA A 175 -6.00 7.22 -13.08
CA ALA A 175 -4.69 6.57 -13.08
C ALA A 175 -4.75 5.22 -12.35
N ILE A 176 -5.42 5.16 -11.19
CA ILE A 176 -5.61 3.92 -10.42
C ILE A 176 -6.49 2.92 -11.21
N ASP A 177 -7.59 3.37 -11.84
CA ASP A 177 -8.42 2.51 -12.70
C ASP A 177 -7.57 1.82 -13.78
N ARG A 178 -6.66 2.56 -14.43
CA ARG A 178 -5.76 1.98 -15.43
C ARG A 178 -4.72 1.03 -14.84
N ALA A 179 -4.20 1.33 -13.65
CA ALA A 179 -3.30 0.41 -12.94
C ALA A 179 -4.02 -0.89 -12.57
N CYS A 180 -5.28 -0.84 -12.14
CA CYS A 180 -6.11 -2.01 -11.86
C CYS A 180 -6.40 -2.84 -13.13
N ASP A 181 -6.56 -2.21 -14.31
CA ASP A 181 -6.69 -2.93 -15.56
C ASP A 181 -5.42 -3.71 -15.93
N ILE A 182 -4.24 -3.21 -15.57
CA ILE A 182 -2.99 -3.97 -15.70
C ILE A 182 -2.94 -5.07 -14.63
N GLY A 183 -3.36 -4.80 -13.40
CA GLY A 183 -3.55 -5.80 -12.34
C GLY A 183 -4.42 -6.98 -12.80
N TYR A 184 -5.50 -6.70 -13.54
CA TYR A 184 -6.29 -7.75 -14.20
C TYR A 184 -5.44 -8.64 -15.11
N ALA A 185 -4.59 -8.05 -15.96
CA ALA A 185 -3.71 -8.82 -16.84
C ALA A 185 -2.67 -9.65 -16.06
N MET A 186 -2.13 -9.10 -14.95
CA MET A 186 -1.20 -9.80 -14.07
C MET A 186 -1.83 -11.05 -13.45
N HIS A 187 -3.00 -10.89 -12.84
CA HIS A 187 -3.70 -11.98 -12.14
C HIS A 187 -4.27 -13.03 -13.09
N THR A 188 -4.85 -12.64 -14.21
CA THR A 188 -5.32 -13.60 -15.22
C THR A 188 -4.16 -14.38 -15.83
N THR A 189 -2.98 -13.78 -15.99
CA THR A 189 -1.77 -14.50 -16.38
C THR A 189 -1.38 -15.55 -15.33
N ALA A 190 -1.39 -15.20 -14.04
CA ALA A 190 -1.14 -16.18 -12.99
C ALA A 190 -2.14 -17.34 -13.03
N GLN A 191 -3.46 -17.04 -13.15
CA GLN A 191 -4.52 -18.04 -13.23
C GLN A 191 -4.31 -19.05 -14.36
N LEU A 192 -3.78 -18.61 -15.51
CA LEU A 192 -3.50 -19.48 -16.67
C LEU A 192 -2.23 -20.33 -16.52
N LEU A 193 -1.27 -19.84 -15.75
CA LEU A 193 0.06 -20.49 -15.62
C LEU A 193 0.12 -21.48 -14.45
N ILE A 194 -0.78 -21.39 -13.49
CA ILE A 194 -0.81 -22.27 -12.31
C ILE A 194 -1.16 -23.69 -12.71
N LYS A 195 -0.17 -24.60 -12.58
CA LYS A 195 -0.32 -26.04 -12.85
C LYS A 195 0.65 -26.84 -11.96
N PRO A 196 0.29 -28.09 -11.59
CA PRO A 196 1.19 -28.95 -10.83
C PRO A 196 2.56 -29.08 -11.53
N GLY A 197 3.64 -28.91 -10.75
CA GLY A 197 5.03 -29.01 -11.24
C GLY A 197 5.64 -27.72 -11.75
N VAL A 198 4.86 -26.65 -11.97
CA VAL A 198 5.39 -25.30 -12.28
C VAL A 198 5.97 -24.71 -10.99
N THR A 199 7.07 -23.96 -11.07
CA THR A 199 7.65 -23.30 -9.90
C THR A 199 6.94 -21.99 -9.57
N GLU A 200 6.87 -21.65 -8.28
CA GLU A 200 6.36 -20.34 -7.82
C GLU A 200 7.11 -19.20 -8.51
N ARG A 201 8.44 -19.29 -8.62
CA ARG A 201 9.28 -18.28 -9.27
C ARG A 201 8.92 -18.06 -10.74
N PHE A 202 8.56 -19.10 -11.47
CA PHE A 202 8.16 -18.95 -12.87
C PHE A 202 6.88 -18.12 -12.99
N VAL A 203 5.86 -18.44 -12.19
CA VAL A 203 4.58 -17.72 -12.22
C VAL A 203 4.78 -16.27 -11.77
N GLY A 204 5.43 -16.04 -10.62
CA GLY A 204 5.72 -14.70 -10.12
C GLY A 204 6.51 -13.85 -11.11
N GLY A 205 7.52 -14.45 -11.75
CA GLY A 205 8.31 -13.75 -12.79
C GLY A 205 7.51 -13.37 -14.04
N GLN A 206 6.48 -14.15 -14.41
CA GLN A 206 5.58 -13.77 -15.52
C GLN A 206 4.65 -12.62 -15.09
N VAL A 207 4.14 -12.65 -13.87
CA VAL A 207 3.34 -11.58 -13.28
C VAL A 207 4.11 -10.26 -13.23
N ASP A 208 5.35 -10.28 -12.72
CA ASP A 208 6.27 -9.12 -12.74
C ASP A 208 6.56 -8.64 -14.16
N GLY A 209 6.70 -9.56 -15.10
CA GLY A 209 6.92 -9.26 -16.51
C GLY A 209 5.79 -8.45 -17.13
N ILE A 210 4.52 -8.73 -16.78
CA ILE A 210 3.36 -7.95 -17.22
C ILE A 210 3.43 -6.52 -16.64
N ALA A 211 3.68 -6.38 -15.33
CA ALA A 211 3.81 -5.06 -14.69
C ALA A 211 4.91 -4.22 -15.34
N ARG A 212 6.09 -4.82 -15.65
CA ARG A 212 7.20 -4.13 -16.31
C ARG A 212 6.97 -3.83 -17.79
N SER A 213 6.07 -4.58 -18.44
CA SER A 213 5.77 -4.39 -19.87
C SER A 213 4.71 -3.32 -20.11
N LEU A 214 3.77 -3.15 -19.18
CA LEU A 214 2.58 -2.30 -19.35
C LEU A 214 2.54 -1.10 -18.40
N ALA A 215 3.38 -1.10 -17.36
CA ALA A 215 3.47 -0.06 -16.34
C ALA A 215 4.93 0.29 -16.02
N SER A 216 5.18 1.09 -14.98
CA SER A 216 6.53 1.42 -14.51
C SER A 216 7.21 0.25 -13.79
N GLY A 217 6.43 -0.72 -13.35
CA GLY A 217 6.87 -1.90 -12.62
C GLY A 217 5.82 -2.39 -11.64
N VAL A 218 6.24 -3.24 -10.71
CA VAL A 218 5.39 -3.71 -9.63
C VAL A 218 5.22 -2.63 -8.57
N SER A 219 4.05 -2.53 -7.96
CA SER A 219 3.77 -1.60 -6.84
C SER A 219 4.45 -2.04 -5.54
N PHE A 220 4.67 -3.34 -5.38
CA PHE A 220 5.41 -3.99 -4.29
C PHE A 220 6.00 -5.31 -4.77
N ALA A 221 6.86 -5.93 -3.97
CA ALA A 221 7.42 -7.23 -4.30
C ALA A 221 6.29 -8.28 -4.37
N THR A 222 6.09 -8.86 -5.56
CA THR A 222 5.03 -9.86 -5.79
C THR A 222 5.09 -10.99 -4.78
N ILE A 223 3.96 -11.28 -4.16
CA ILE A 223 3.75 -12.40 -3.26
C ILE A 223 3.10 -13.51 -4.09
N PHE A 224 3.77 -14.65 -4.20
CA PHE A 224 3.20 -15.82 -4.87
C PHE A 224 3.68 -17.10 -4.21
N SER A 225 2.79 -17.81 -3.56
CA SER A 225 3.15 -19.07 -2.90
C SER A 225 1.95 -20.01 -2.73
N GLN A 226 2.24 -21.34 -2.76
CA GLN A 226 1.31 -22.36 -2.29
C GLN A 226 1.25 -22.46 -0.75
N HIS A 227 2.07 -21.67 -0.05
CA HIS A 227 2.05 -21.45 1.40
C HIS A 227 1.38 -20.11 1.70
N GLY A 228 0.09 -20.00 1.34
CA GLY A 228 -0.69 -18.77 1.54
C GLY A 228 -0.85 -18.35 3.00
N GLU A 229 -0.46 -19.19 3.97
CA GLU A 229 -0.36 -18.84 5.37
C GLU A 229 0.85 -17.97 5.72
N ILE A 230 1.76 -17.75 4.76
CA ILE A 230 2.90 -16.85 4.88
C ILE A 230 2.53 -15.53 4.21
N MET A 231 2.29 -14.48 4.99
CA MET A 231 1.75 -13.20 4.51
C MET A 231 2.57 -12.55 3.38
N HIS A 232 3.91 -12.63 3.45
CA HIS A 232 4.83 -12.08 2.45
C HIS A 232 5.69 -13.18 1.83
N GLY A 233 5.04 -14.21 1.29
CA GLY A 233 5.70 -15.36 0.66
C GLY A 233 6.27 -15.00 -0.72
N ALA A 234 7.58 -14.72 -0.80
CA ALA A 234 8.25 -14.46 -2.06
C ALA A 234 8.24 -15.71 -2.98
N PRO A 235 8.07 -15.54 -4.30
CA PRO A 235 8.09 -16.63 -5.25
C PRO A 235 9.42 -17.42 -5.18
N SER A 236 9.34 -18.73 -4.92
CA SER A 236 10.49 -19.60 -4.68
C SER A 236 10.66 -20.68 -5.77
N GLU A 237 11.65 -21.53 -5.61
CA GLU A 237 11.86 -22.72 -6.47
C GLU A 237 10.88 -23.87 -6.12
N ASN A 238 10.00 -23.69 -5.14
CA ASN A 238 8.98 -24.69 -4.83
C ASN A 238 8.12 -24.98 -6.05
N LYS A 239 7.91 -26.24 -6.33
CA LYS A 239 6.98 -26.67 -7.37
C LYS A 239 5.59 -26.74 -6.80
N LEU A 240 4.64 -26.15 -7.52
CA LEU A 240 3.24 -26.21 -7.17
C LEU A 240 2.75 -27.66 -7.13
N GLU A 241 2.06 -28.04 -6.08
CA GLU A 241 1.60 -29.40 -5.81
C GLU A 241 0.10 -29.53 -6.08
N ALA A 242 -0.29 -30.62 -6.72
CA ALA A 242 -1.69 -30.96 -6.93
C ALA A 242 -2.44 -31.04 -5.58
N GLY A 243 -3.64 -30.44 -5.52
CA GLY A 243 -4.47 -30.43 -4.32
C GLY A 243 -4.18 -29.27 -3.36
N ARG A 244 -3.12 -28.46 -3.59
CA ARG A 244 -2.87 -27.24 -2.84
C ARG A 244 -3.56 -26.03 -3.48
N LEU A 245 -3.60 -24.94 -2.73
CA LEU A 245 -3.95 -23.60 -3.20
C LEU A 245 -2.65 -22.81 -3.50
N ALA A 246 -2.73 -21.87 -4.41
CA ALA A 246 -1.69 -20.87 -4.65
C ALA A 246 -2.31 -19.47 -4.46
N LEU A 247 -1.72 -18.69 -3.58
CA LEU A 247 -2.08 -17.31 -3.35
C LEU A 247 -1.15 -16.42 -4.18
N CYS A 248 -1.74 -15.54 -4.97
CA CYS A 248 -1.07 -14.48 -5.73
C CYS A 248 -1.55 -13.13 -5.19
N ASP A 249 -0.62 -12.32 -4.72
CA ASP A 249 -0.86 -10.95 -4.28
C ASP A 249 0.15 -10.08 -5.03
N ALA A 250 -0.37 -9.23 -5.91
CA ALA A 250 0.42 -8.48 -6.87
C ALA A 250 -0.32 -7.26 -7.41
N GLY A 251 0.43 -6.22 -7.66
CA GLY A 251 -0.04 -5.01 -8.28
C GLY A 251 1.04 -4.31 -9.08
N CYS A 252 0.68 -3.26 -9.81
CA CYS A 252 1.60 -2.46 -10.59
C CYS A 252 1.52 -0.99 -10.24
N GLU A 253 2.55 -0.23 -10.61
CA GLU A 253 2.58 1.21 -10.54
C GLU A 253 2.51 1.80 -11.96
N LEU A 254 1.46 2.57 -12.24
CA LEU A 254 1.27 3.30 -13.49
C LEU A 254 1.06 4.78 -13.21
N ASP A 255 1.84 5.63 -13.88
CA ASP A 255 1.75 7.09 -13.71
C ASP A 255 1.78 7.54 -12.22
N ASP A 256 2.65 6.90 -11.41
CA ASP A 256 2.85 7.13 -9.98
C ASP A 256 1.70 6.64 -9.07
N TYR A 257 0.73 5.88 -9.59
CA TYR A 257 -0.37 5.32 -8.83
C TYR A 257 -0.33 3.80 -8.85
N CYS A 258 -0.61 3.20 -7.70
CA CYS A 258 -0.52 1.77 -7.48
C CYS A 258 -1.87 1.07 -7.71
N SER A 259 -1.80 -0.24 -7.98
CA SER A 259 -2.89 -1.19 -7.78
C SER A 259 -2.46 -2.27 -6.79
N ASP A 260 -3.44 -2.90 -6.16
CA ASP A 260 -3.25 -3.97 -5.16
C ASP A 260 -4.37 -5.00 -5.26
N HIS A 261 -4.01 -6.24 -5.55
CA HIS A 261 -5.00 -7.30 -5.69
C HIS A 261 -4.46 -8.63 -5.18
N THR A 262 -5.30 -9.39 -4.52
CA THR A 262 -5.00 -10.79 -4.19
C THR A 262 -6.04 -11.75 -4.74
N ARG A 263 -5.59 -12.88 -5.28
CA ARG A 263 -6.41 -14.03 -5.66
C ARG A 263 -5.79 -15.33 -5.16
N THR A 264 -6.63 -16.24 -4.70
CA THR A 264 -6.23 -17.60 -4.29
C THR A 264 -6.85 -18.62 -5.22
N MET A 265 -6.03 -19.46 -5.83
CA MET A 265 -6.40 -20.37 -6.91
C MET A 265 -6.08 -21.83 -6.58
N PRO A 266 -6.89 -22.80 -7.01
CA PRO A 266 -6.57 -24.21 -6.83
C PRO A 266 -5.50 -24.65 -7.86
N VAL A 267 -4.37 -25.18 -7.39
CA VAL A 267 -3.26 -25.61 -8.26
C VAL A 267 -3.71 -26.66 -9.31
N SER A 268 -4.67 -27.49 -8.97
CA SER A 268 -5.23 -28.50 -9.90
C SER A 268 -6.33 -27.98 -10.81
N GLY A 269 -6.61 -26.66 -10.82
CA GLY A 269 -7.71 -26.06 -11.59
C GLY A 269 -9.10 -26.32 -11.02
N LYS A 270 -9.22 -27.02 -9.88
CA LYS A 270 -10.48 -27.31 -9.22
C LYS A 270 -10.31 -27.33 -7.70
N PHE A 271 -11.21 -26.64 -6.99
CA PHE A 271 -11.24 -26.63 -5.55
C PHE A 271 -11.75 -27.97 -4.97
N SER A 272 -11.14 -28.43 -3.88
CA SER A 272 -11.72 -29.47 -3.05
C SER A 272 -12.88 -28.92 -2.21
N GLN A 273 -13.74 -29.80 -1.68
CA GLN A 273 -14.84 -29.41 -0.80
C GLN A 273 -14.33 -28.61 0.42
N ARG A 274 -13.25 -29.07 1.06
CA ARG A 274 -12.61 -28.41 2.19
C ARG A 274 -12.11 -27.00 1.84
N GLN A 275 -11.58 -26.81 0.62
CA GLN A 275 -11.14 -25.49 0.15
C GLN A 275 -12.32 -24.57 -0.13
N LEU A 276 -13.40 -25.08 -0.75
CA LEU A 276 -14.63 -24.33 -0.99
C LEU A 276 -15.30 -23.85 0.30
N GLU A 277 -15.31 -24.68 1.34
CA GLU A 277 -15.89 -24.31 2.64
C GLU A 277 -15.19 -23.08 3.24
N ILE A 278 -13.86 -23.01 3.20
CA ILE A 278 -13.11 -21.84 3.69
C ILE A 278 -13.19 -20.67 2.70
N TYR A 279 -13.06 -20.95 1.40
CA TYR A 279 -13.12 -19.93 0.35
C TYR A 279 -14.44 -19.15 0.39
N SER A 280 -15.56 -19.86 0.56
CA SER A 280 -16.89 -19.24 0.62
C SER A 280 -17.06 -18.30 1.82
N ILE A 281 -16.32 -18.51 2.91
CA ILE A 281 -16.30 -17.57 4.04
C ILE A 281 -15.60 -16.28 3.65
N VAL A 282 -14.41 -16.38 3.04
CA VAL A 282 -13.62 -15.21 2.61
C VAL A 282 -14.37 -14.44 1.52
N GLU A 283 -14.93 -15.15 0.54
CA GLU A 283 -15.78 -14.56 -0.51
C GLU A 283 -16.98 -13.78 0.07
N ALA A 284 -17.70 -14.36 1.02
CA ALA A 284 -18.82 -13.70 1.68
C ALA A 284 -18.39 -12.46 2.49
N CYS A 285 -17.20 -12.47 3.08
CA CYS A 285 -16.62 -11.33 3.79
C CYS A 285 -16.27 -10.21 2.81
N HIS A 286 -15.64 -10.52 1.69
CA HIS A 286 -15.33 -9.58 0.63
C HIS A 286 -16.61 -8.96 0.02
N ASP A 287 -17.58 -9.77 -0.34
CA ASP A 287 -18.87 -9.28 -0.86
C ASP A 287 -19.62 -8.41 0.15
N TYR A 288 -19.49 -8.68 1.45
CA TYR A 288 -20.11 -7.86 2.50
C TYR A 288 -19.55 -6.45 2.53
N VAL A 289 -18.23 -6.28 2.40
CA VAL A 289 -17.60 -4.95 2.37
C VAL A 289 -18.20 -4.10 1.26
N LEU A 290 -18.35 -4.66 0.06
CA LEU A 290 -18.94 -3.97 -1.09
C LEU A 290 -20.39 -3.54 -0.88
N GLN A 291 -21.14 -4.25 -0.03
CA GLN A 291 -22.52 -3.90 0.28
C GLN A 291 -22.63 -2.77 1.29
N VAL A 292 -21.66 -2.62 2.20
CA VAL A 292 -21.77 -1.70 3.34
C VAL A 292 -20.82 -0.51 3.29
N ALA A 293 -19.71 -0.62 2.55
CA ALA A 293 -18.72 0.45 2.47
C ALA A 293 -19.27 1.66 1.70
N LYS A 294 -19.30 2.81 2.36
CA LYS A 294 -19.72 4.10 1.80
C LYS A 294 -19.25 5.23 2.67
N SER A 295 -19.37 6.45 2.16
CA SER A 295 -19.08 7.66 2.95
C SER A 295 -19.83 7.68 4.28
N GLY A 296 -19.11 8.00 5.38
CA GLY A 296 -19.63 8.08 6.75
C GLY A 296 -19.56 6.79 7.57
N VAL A 297 -19.32 5.63 6.95
CA VAL A 297 -19.13 4.36 7.66
C VAL A 297 -17.72 4.29 8.23
N LYS A 298 -17.56 3.87 9.49
CA LYS A 298 -16.23 3.59 10.08
C LYS A 298 -15.71 2.27 9.55
N TYR A 299 -14.53 2.27 8.95
CA TYR A 299 -13.95 1.05 8.39
C TYR A 299 -13.60 0.01 9.46
N MET A 300 -13.28 0.45 10.66
CA MET A 300 -13.08 -0.44 11.81
C MET A 300 -14.37 -1.21 12.19
N ASP A 301 -15.54 -0.60 12.06
CA ASP A 301 -16.82 -1.27 12.32
C ASP A 301 -17.08 -2.35 11.25
N VAL A 302 -16.69 -2.09 9.99
CA VAL A 302 -16.76 -3.06 8.89
C VAL A 302 -15.81 -4.22 9.16
N HIS A 303 -14.56 -3.93 9.57
CA HIS A 303 -13.59 -4.96 9.95
C HIS A 303 -14.15 -5.90 11.03
N PHE A 304 -14.69 -5.35 12.10
CA PHE A 304 -15.25 -6.18 13.17
C PHE A 304 -16.53 -6.92 12.75
N ALA A 305 -17.33 -6.38 11.84
CA ALA A 305 -18.47 -7.09 11.27
C ALA A 305 -18.00 -8.30 10.43
N VAL A 306 -16.94 -8.13 9.63
CA VAL A 306 -16.28 -9.24 8.91
C VAL A 306 -15.74 -10.29 9.89
N CYS A 307 -15.05 -9.88 10.95
CA CYS A 307 -14.57 -10.81 11.98
C CYS A 307 -15.71 -11.61 12.64
N ARG A 308 -16.86 -10.97 12.94
CA ARG A 308 -18.06 -11.69 13.44
C ARG A 308 -18.56 -12.72 12.46
N MET A 309 -18.69 -12.33 11.19
CA MET A 309 -19.12 -13.26 10.12
C MET A 309 -18.17 -14.46 10.01
N MET A 310 -16.86 -14.22 10.05
CA MET A 310 -15.87 -15.30 10.06
C MET A 310 -16.05 -16.24 11.26
N ILE A 311 -16.16 -15.70 12.48
CA ILE A 311 -16.35 -16.49 13.69
C ILE A 311 -17.60 -17.38 13.55
N GLU A 312 -18.74 -16.83 13.12
CA GLU A 312 -19.99 -17.60 12.95
C GLU A 312 -19.81 -18.74 11.95
N ARG A 313 -19.24 -18.47 10.79
CA ARG A 313 -19.01 -19.49 9.77
C ARG A 313 -17.97 -20.52 10.18
N LEU A 314 -16.92 -20.13 10.88
CA LEU A 314 -15.92 -21.05 11.41
C LEU A 314 -16.48 -21.94 12.54
N LYS A 315 -17.49 -21.46 13.29
CA LYS A 315 -18.26 -22.27 14.24
C LYS A 315 -19.08 -23.34 13.53
N GLU A 316 -19.74 -23.01 12.41
CA GLU A 316 -20.49 -24.01 11.60
C GLU A 316 -19.56 -25.14 11.12
N LEU A 317 -18.30 -24.84 10.82
CA LEU A 317 -17.28 -25.82 10.44
C LEU A 317 -16.65 -26.54 11.65
N GLY A 318 -17.00 -26.16 12.88
CA GLY A 318 -16.46 -26.75 14.11
C GLY A 318 -14.99 -26.35 14.39
N LEU A 319 -14.47 -25.30 13.77
CA LEU A 319 -13.14 -24.74 14.01
C LEU A 319 -13.13 -23.78 15.20
N MET A 320 -14.28 -23.15 15.45
CA MET A 320 -14.53 -22.28 16.59
C MET A 320 -15.77 -22.74 17.37
N ARG A 321 -15.96 -22.18 18.57
CA ARG A 321 -17.10 -22.46 19.46
C ARG A 321 -17.35 -21.27 20.39
N GLY A 322 -18.38 -21.35 21.22
CA GLY A 322 -18.70 -20.34 22.23
C GLY A 322 -19.49 -19.17 21.67
N ASP A 323 -19.59 -18.10 22.46
CA ASP A 323 -20.26 -16.87 22.07
C ASP A 323 -19.40 -16.05 21.10
N THR A 324 -20.02 -15.48 20.08
CA THR A 324 -19.32 -14.76 19.01
C THR A 324 -18.75 -13.43 19.49
N GLU A 325 -19.50 -12.69 20.31
CA GLU A 325 -19.03 -11.38 20.81
C GLU A 325 -17.91 -11.56 21.84
N GLU A 326 -18.01 -12.56 22.71
CA GLU A 326 -16.94 -12.91 23.66
C GLU A 326 -15.67 -13.35 22.92
N ALA A 327 -15.81 -14.18 21.88
CA ALA A 327 -14.69 -14.60 21.04
C ALA A 327 -14.02 -13.42 20.32
N LEU A 328 -14.82 -12.49 19.79
CA LEU A 328 -14.31 -11.27 19.15
C LEU A 328 -13.57 -10.37 20.14
N GLN A 329 -14.16 -10.13 21.32
CA GLN A 329 -13.54 -9.32 22.36
C GLN A 329 -12.23 -9.91 22.88
N ALA A 330 -12.15 -11.26 22.96
CA ALA A 330 -10.94 -11.97 23.33
C ALA A 330 -9.86 -11.97 22.22
N GLY A 331 -10.19 -11.51 21.01
CA GLY A 331 -9.26 -11.52 19.87
C GLY A 331 -9.11 -12.89 19.20
N ALA A 332 -10.02 -13.83 19.44
CA ALA A 332 -9.91 -15.20 18.90
C ALA A 332 -9.96 -15.28 17.37
N HIS A 333 -10.54 -14.28 16.70
CA HIS A 333 -10.55 -14.14 15.24
C HIS A 333 -9.14 -14.01 14.65
N ALA A 334 -8.20 -13.44 15.40
CA ALA A 334 -6.84 -13.21 14.94
C ALA A 334 -6.02 -14.51 14.74
N MET A 335 -6.52 -15.66 15.24
CA MET A 335 -6.00 -16.98 14.87
C MET A 335 -6.09 -17.20 13.34
N PHE A 336 -7.10 -16.62 12.68
CA PHE A 336 -7.41 -16.82 11.27
C PHE A 336 -7.15 -15.57 10.43
N LEU A 337 -7.44 -14.38 10.95
CA LEU A 337 -7.21 -13.09 10.31
C LEU A 337 -6.30 -12.23 11.20
N PRO A 338 -4.96 -12.36 11.08
CA PRO A 338 -4.02 -11.64 11.93
C PRO A 338 -3.70 -10.22 11.44
N HIS A 339 -4.37 -9.72 10.42
CA HIS A 339 -4.17 -8.39 9.83
C HIS A 339 -5.48 -7.60 9.69
N GLY A 340 -5.39 -6.36 9.23
CA GLY A 340 -6.55 -5.50 8.98
C GLY A 340 -7.35 -5.92 7.75
N LEU A 341 -8.58 -5.41 7.64
CA LEU A 341 -9.44 -5.62 6.46
C LEU A 341 -8.98 -4.83 5.24
N GLY A 342 -8.13 -3.82 5.42
CA GLY A 342 -7.59 -3.02 4.35
C GLY A 342 -6.85 -1.78 4.83
N HIS A 343 -6.33 -1.04 3.86
CA HIS A 343 -5.53 0.18 4.04
C HIS A 343 -5.87 1.23 2.97
N MET A 344 -5.42 2.46 3.18
CA MET A 344 -5.46 3.48 2.11
C MET A 344 -4.52 3.05 0.98
N MET A 345 -4.97 3.26 -0.25
CA MET A 345 -4.21 3.00 -1.47
C MET A 345 -4.15 4.25 -2.35
N GLY A 346 -3.09 4.43 -3.11
CA GLY A 346 -2.90 5.61 -3.94
C GLY A 346 -1.55 5.66 -4.66
N MET A 347 -0.75 6.68 -4.40
CA MET A 347 0.62 6.78 -4.94
C MET A 347 1.57 5.76 -4.31
N ASP A 348 1.30 5.34 -3.09
CA ASP A 348 1.94 4.19 -2.48
C ASP A 348 0.88 3.10 -2.28
N VAL A 349 1.30 1.85 -2.26
CA VAL A 349 0.40 0.72 -2.00
C VAL A 349 -0.25 0.82 -0.63
N HIS A 350 0.56 0.97 0.42
CA HIS A 350 0.11 1.45 1.73
C HIS A 350 0.24 2.98 1.75
N ASP A 351 -0.78 3.66 1.21
CA ASP A 351 -0.66 5.09 0.93
C ASP A 351 -0.40 5.90 2.20
N MET A 352 0.69 6.69 2.17
CA MET A 352 1.13 7.56 3.26
C MET A 352 1.51 6.84 4.58
N GLU A 353 1.71 5.51 4.62
CA GLU A 353 2.04 4.78 5.86
C GLU A 353 3.28 5.36 6.58
N GLY A 354 4.27 5.82 5.81
CA GLY A 354 5.47 6.46 6.33
C GLY A 354 5.23 7.75 7.12
N LEU A 355 4.10 8.42 6.92
CA LEU A 355 3.69 9.63 7.66
C LEU A 355 3.15 9.32 9.05
N GLY A 356 2.78 8.06 9.31
CA GLY A 356 2.28 7.58 10.58
C GLY A 356 0.81 7.14 10.49
N GLN A 357 0.59 5.86 10.75
CA GLN A 357 -0.72 5.22 10.61
C GLN A 357 -1.83 5.90 11.43
N ILE A 358 -1.47 6.45 12.58
CA ILE A 358 -2.39 7.19 13.45
C ILE A 358 -3.00 8.43 12.77
N TYR A 359 -2.31 9.01 11.78
CA TYR A 359 -2.80 10.16 11.01
C TYR A 359 -3.53 9.74 9.74
N VAL A 360 -3.14 8.62 9.15
CA VAL A 360 -3.66 8.14 7.86
C VAL A 360 -4.97 7.39 8.03
N GLY A 361 -4.97 6.35 8.84
CA GLY A 361 -6.11 5.44 9.00
C GLY A 361 -6.98 5.70 10.22
N PHE A 362 -6.59 6.66 11.07
CA PHE A 362 -7.30 6.95 12.32
C PHE A 362 -7.52 8.45 12.49
N ASP A 363 -8.32 8.81 13.48
CA ASP A 363 -8.68 10.18 13.83
C ASP A 363 -9.01 10.30 15.34
N ASP A 364 -9.54 11.43 15.78
CA ASP A 364 -9.86 11.64 17.18
C ASP A 364 -11.06 10.80 17.66
N GLU A 365 -11.93 10.36 16.74
CA GLU A 365 -13.09 9.52 17.05
C GLU A 365 -12.80 8.02 17.00
N THR A 366 -11.71 7.63 16.33
CA THR A 366 -11.34 6.23 16.09
C THR A 366 -9.86 6.04 16.37
N ARG A 367 -9.53 5.25 17.38
CA ARG A 367 -8.14 4.97 17.79
C ARG A 367 -7.82 3.48 17.60
N PRO A 368 -6.57 3.13 17.22
CA PRO A 368 -6.16 1.74 17.13
C PRO A 368 -6.04 1.12 18.53
N ASN A 369 -6.38 -0.16 18.65
CA ASN A 369 -6.00 -0.97 19.81
C ASN A 369 -4.60 -1.54 19.57
N LEU A 370 -3.59 -1.00 20.23
CA LEU A 370 -2.18 -1.39 20.05
C LEU A 370 -1.78 -2.62 20.89
N GLU A 371 -2.63 -3.11 21.78
CA GLU A 371 -2.31 -4.20 22.70
C GLU A 371 -2.79 -5.56 22.20
N GLN A 372 -3.93 -5.61 21.49
CA GLN A 372 -4.51 -6.87 21.04
C GLN A 372 -3.88 -7.33 19.71
N PHE A 373 -3.37 -8.56 19.68
CA PHE A 373 -2.86 -9.19 18.47
C PHE A 373 -3.95 -9.25 17.37
N GLY A 374 -3.56 -9.01 16.12
CA GLY A 374 -4.47 -8.93 14.97
C GLY A 374 -5.17 -7.56 14.84
N THR A 375 -5.50 -6.90 15.96
CA THR A 375 -6.11 -5.56 15.94
C THR A 375 -5.07 -4.44 15.98
N ASN A 376 -3.89 -4.72 16.56
CA ASN A 376 -2.80 -3.76 16.69
C ASN A 376 -2.13 -3.38 15.36
N CYS A 377 -2.37 -4.14 14.30
CA CYS A 377 -1.84 -3.90 12.95
C CYS A 377 -2.88 -3.32 11.98
N LEU A 378 -4.07 -2.93 12.45
CA LEU A 378 -5.07 -2.27 11.62
C LEU A 378 -4.49 -0.99 11.01
N ARG A 379 -4.61 -0.84 9.68
CA ARG A 379 -4.15 0.34 8.94
C ARG A 379 -5.25 1.33 8.64
N MET A 380 -6.52 0.90 8.59
CA MET A 380 -7.67 1.75 8.30
C MET A 380 -8.79 1.49 9.28
N GLY A 381 -9.25 2.53 9.99
CA GLY A 381 -10.31 2.42 10.99
C GLY A 381 -11.29 3.59 10.97
N ARG A 382 -10.84 4.79 10.54
CA ARG A 382 -11.66 6.02 10.56
C ARG A 382 -12.85 5.95 9.60
N LYS A 383 -13.72 6.94 9.67
CA LYS A 383 -14.85 7.10 8.74
C LYS A 383 -14.35 7.23 7.31
N LEU A 384 -14.88 6.39 6.44
CA LEU A 384 -14.71 6.47 4.99
C LEU A 384 -15.30 7.79 4.48
N GLN A 385 -14.67 8.37 3.47
CA GLN A 385 -15.14 9.58 2.81
C GLN A 385 -15.21 9.34 1.29
N GLU A 386 -16.11 10.04 0.61
CA GLU A 386 -16.16 10.05 -0.84
C GLU A 386 -14.80 10.44 -1.43
N GLY A 387 -14.32 9.69 -2.41
CA GLY A 387 -13.00 9.85 -3.01
C GLY A 387 -11.86 9.11 -2.30
N PHE A 388 -12.12 8.42 -1.17
CA PHE A 388 -11.12 7.49 -0.61
C PHE A 388 -10.99 6.27 -1.49
N VAL A 389 -9.77 5.79 -1.65
CA VAL A 389 -9.47 4.48 -2.19
C VAL A 389 -8.86 3.64 -1.08
N VAL A 390 -9.45 2.48 -0.85
CA VAL A 390 -9.02 1.53 0.19
C VAL A 390 -8.99 0.13 -0.40
N THR A 391 -8.15 -0.75 0.15
CA THR A 391 -8.24 -2.18 -0.16
C THR A 391 -9.37 -2.83 0.64
N ASP A 392 -9.91 -3.92 0.10
CA ASP A 392 -10.82 -4.87 0.73
C ASP A 392 -10.19 -6.25 0.62
N GLU A 393 -9.54 -6.71 1.71
CA GLU A 393 -8.62 -7.86 1.71
C GLU A 393 -8.91 -8.89 2.82
N PRO A 394 -10.12 -9.39 3.01
CA PRO A 394 -10.37 -10.43 3.98
C PRO A 394 -9.59 -11.71 3.63
N GLY A 395 -9.11 -12.39 4.66
CA GLY A 395 -8.39 -13.65 4.50
C GLY A 395 -8.61 -14.59 5.67
N ILE A 396 -8.41 -15.89 5.42
CA ILE A 396 -8.37 -16.94 6.45
C ILE A 396 -7.11 -17.76 6.25
N TYR A 397 -6.31 -17.83 7.30
CA TYR A 397 -5.02 -18.49 7.29
C TYR A 397 -4.94 -19.53 8.40
N PHE A 398 -4.29 -20.66 8.11
CA PHE A 398 -3.98 -21.68 9.09
C PHE A 398 -2.47 -21.74 9.30
N ILE A 399 -1.98 -20.91 10.22
CA ILE A 399 -0.55 -20.72 10.50
C ILE A 399 -0.10 -21.76 11.53
N PRO A 400 0.71 -22.80 11.17
CA PRO A 400 1.06 -23.88 12.08
C PRO A 400 1.72 -23.41 13.38
N ALA A 401 2.66 -22.47 13.29
CA ALA A 401 3.35 -21.93 14.45
C ALA A 401 2.39 -21.20 15.42
N LEU A 402 1.43 -20.44 14.90
CA LEU A 402 0.45 -19.71 15.71
C LEU A 402 -0.54 -20.69 16.40
N ILE A 403 -0.96 -21.74 15.68
CA ILE A 403 -1.80 -22.80 16.22
C ILE A 403 -1.08 -23.50 17.39
N ASP A 404 0.20 -23.85 17.21
CA ASP A 404 1.01 -24.49 18.24
C ASP A 404 1.21 -23.61 19.47
N GLU A 405 1.54 -22.36 19.27
CA GLU A 405 1.75 -21.38 20.35
C GLU A 405 0.48 -21.16 21.17
N TRP A 406 -0.66 -20.91 20.52
CA TRP A 406 -1.91 -20.66 21.21
C TRP A 406 -2.48 -21.92 21.89
N LYS A 407 -2.26 -23.09 21.30
CA LYS A 407 -2.58 -24.37 21.94
C LYS A 407 -1.77 -24.59 23.20
N ALA A 408 -0.46 -24.35 23.14
CA ALA A 408 0.46 -24.53 24.28
C ALA A 408 0.20 -23.54 25.43
N SER A 409 -0.08 -22.27 25.09
CA SER A 409 -0.42 -21.23 26.08
C SER A 409 -1.85 -21.31 26.60
N GLY A 410 -2.74 -22.02 25.89
CA GLY A 410 -4.19 -22.03 26.15
C GLY A 410 -4.88 -20.72 25.80
N HIS A 411 -4.26 -19.87 24.94
CA HIS A 411 -4.85 -18.61 24.50
C HIS A 411 -6.14 -18.86 23.72
N CYS A 412 -7.22 -18.19 24.09
CA CYS A 412 -8.55 -18.33 23.50
C CYS A 412 -9.09 -19.78 23.42
N LYS A 413 -8.65 -20.68 24.32
CA LYS A 413 -9.07 -22.12 24.32
C LYS A 413 -10.57 -22.33 24.50
N GLU A 414 -11.29 -21.36 25.05
CA GLU A 414 -12.73 -21.37 25.19
C GLU A 414 -13.44 -21.26 23.83
N PHE A 415 -12.78 -20.61 22.86
CA PHE A 415 -13.35 -20.28 21.55
C PHE A 415 -12.75 -21.09 20.40
N LEU A 416 -11.52 -21.61 20.55
CA LEU A 416 -10.80 -22.33 19.51
C LEU A 416 -10.89 -23.86 19.73
N VAL A 417 -11.08 -24.62 18.65
CA VAL A 417 -11.12 -26.08 18.68
C VAL A 417 -9.78 -26.62 18.16
N PHE A 418 -8.75 -26.62 19.01
CA PHE A 418 -7.37 -26.92 18.62
C PHE A 418 -7.20 -28.30 17.96
N ASP A 419 -7.92 -29.33 18.42
CA ASP A 419 -7.84 -30.66 17.79
C ASP A 419 -8.33 -30.65 16.33
N LYS A 420 -9.29 -29.78 16.02
CA LYS A 420 -9.74 -29.56 14.65
C LYS A 420 -8.74 -28.71 13.86
N LEU A 421 -8.17 -27.67 14.48
CA LEU A 421 -7.16 -26.81 13.88
C LEU A 421 -5.89 -27.57 13.48
N GLU A 422 -5.47 -28.56 14.27
CA GLU A 422 -4.36 -29.45 13.93
C GLU A 422 -4.54 -30.10 12.55
N THR A 423 -5.77 -30.43 12.19
CA THR A 423 -6.08 -31.06 10.88
C THR A 423 -6.05 -30.06 9.71
N TYR A 424 -5.87 -28.77 9.98
CA TYR A 424 -5.78 -27.68 8.98
C TYR A 424 -4.38 -27.09 8.81
N LYS A 425 -3.37 -27.60 9.54
CA LYS A 425 -1.99 -27.09 9.42
C LYS A 425 -1.37 -27.23 8.03
N ASP A 426 -1.91 -28.11 7.19
CA ASP A 426 -1.50 -28.33 5.81
C ASP A 426 -2.31 -27.49 4.79
N PHE A 427 -3.29 -26.72 5.26
CA PHE A 427 -4.25 -26.04 4.39
C PHE A 427 -3.66 -24.86 3.63
N GLY A 428 -2.82 -24.05 4.27
CA GLY A 428 -2.33 -22.79 3.75
C GLY A 428 -3.21 -21.60 4.16
N GLY A 429 -3.45 -20.68 3.23
CA GLY A 429 -4.28 -19.49 3.44
C GLY A 429 -5.05 -19.09 2.19
N ILE A 430 -6.12 -18.34 2.39
CA ILE A 430 -6.95 -17.74 1.34
C ILE A 430 -7.08 -16.25 1.64
N ARG A 431 -6.80 -15.40 0.64
CA ARG A 431 -7.13 -13.97 0.60
C ARG A 431 -7.80 -13.65 -0.73
N ILE A 432 -8.78 -12.77 -0.70
CA ILE A 432 -9.38 -12.12 -1.86
C ILE A 432 -9.26 -10.64 -1.60
N GLU A 433 -8.73 -9.88 -2.56
CA GLU A 433 -8.45 -8.46 -2.38
C GLU A 433 -8.71 -7.68 -3.65
N ASP A 434 -9.37 -6.56 -3.50
CA ASP A 434 -9.58 -5.58 -4.57
C ASP A 434 -9.46 -4.14 -4.06
N ASP A 435 -9.06 -3.24 -4.95
CA ASP A 435 -9.06 -1.80 -4.73
C ASP A 435 -10.48 -1.24 -4.87
N VAL A 436 -10.93 -0.50 -3.86
CA VAL A 436 -12.30 0.00 -3.75
C VAL A 436 -12.34 1.52 -3.63
N LEU A 437 -13.01 2.18 -4.57
CA LEU A 437 -13.31 3.61 -4.49
C LEU A 437 -14.58 3.83 -3.68
N ILE A 438 -14.48 4.64 -2.65
CA ILE A 438 -15.63 5.04 -1.83
C ILE A 438 -16.39 6.17 -2.53
N THR A 439 -17.70 5.98 -2.69
CA THR A 439 -18.64 6.98 -3.23
C THR A 439 -19.56 7.49 -2.14
N LYS A 440 -20.38 8.48 -2.46
CA LYS A 440 -21.33 9.05 -1.54
C LYS A 440 -22.28 8.00 -0.91
N ASP A 441 -22.84 7.13 -1.75
CA ASP A 441 -23.90 6.21 -1.34
C ASP A 441 -23.50 4.73 -1.36
N GLY A 442 -22.24 4.43 -1.72
CA GLY A 442 -21.70 3.06 -1.83
C GLY A 442 -20.21 3.06 -2.11
N CYS A 443 -19.78 2.04 -2.82
CA CYS A 443 -18.41 1.91 -3.32
C CYS A 443 -18.43 1.21 -4.70
N ARG A 444 -17.29 1.23 -5.39
CA ARG A 444 -17.07 0.44 -6.60
C ARG A 444 -15.66 -0.13 -6.66
N PHE A 445 -15.49 -1.24 -7.30
CA PHE A 445 -14.17 -1.70 -7.70
C PHE A 445 -13.50 -0.70 -8.65
N LEU A 446 -12.19 -0.60 -8.55
CA LEU A 446 -11.37 0.09 -9.52
C LEU A 446 -10.99 -0.86 -10.67
N GLY A 447 -10.73 -0.28 -11.84
CA GLY A 447 -10.53 -1.01 -13.09
C GLY A 447 -11.82 -1.22 -13.89
N SER A 448 -11.66 -1.41 -15.20
CA SER A 448 -12.76 -1.64 -16.15
C SER A 448 -13.18 -3.11 -16.21
N LYS A 449 -12.33 -4.02 -15.72
CA LYS A 449 -12.54 -5.47 -15.73
C LYS A 449 -12.29 -6.02 -14.32
N ARG A 450 -13.20 -6.89 -13.88
CA ARG A 450 -13.06 -7.58 -12.62
C ARG A 450 -12.22 -8.85 -12.80
N ILE A 451 -11.21 -9.02 -11.94
CA ILE A 451 -10.44 -10.25 -11.87
C ILE A 451 -11.34 -11.37 -11.35
N PRO A 452 -11.43 -12.53 -12.04
CA PRO A 452 -12.24 -13.67 -11.57
C PRO A 452 -11.90 -14.05 -10.13
N TYR A 453 -12.94 -14.20 -9.27
CA TYR A 453 -12.76 -14.62 -7.88
C TYR A 453 -13.86 -15.57 -7.36
N HIS A 454 -15.04 -15.61 -7.99
CA HIS A 454 -16.03 -16.62 -7.63
C HIS A 454 -15.50 -18.00 -8.00
N PRO A 455 -15.60 -19.02 -7.13
CA PRO A 455 -15.00 -20.33 -7.38
C PRO A 455 -15.35 -20.94 -8.73
N ALA A 456 -16.61 -20.89 -9.14
CA ALA A 456 -17.06 -21.46 -10.41
C ALA A 456 -16.49 -20.69 -11.61
N GLU A 457 -16.46 -19.36 -11.55
CA GLU A 457 -15.88 -18.48 -12.57
C GLU A 457 -14.38 -18.73 -12.71
N LEU A 458 -13.69 -18.86 -11.58
CA LEU A 458 -12.26 -19.09 -11.49
C LEU A 458 -11.87 -20.44 -12.08
N GLU A 459 -12.59 -21.52 -11.71
CA GLU A 459 -12.42 -22.86 -12.28
C GLU A 459 -12.68 -22.85 -13.79
N GLU A 460 -13.73 -22.18 -14.26
CA GLU A 460 -14.06 -22.03 -15.68
C GLU A 460 -12.95 -21.28 -16.43
N PHE A 461 -12.47 -20.16 -15.88
CA PHE A 461 -11.42 -19.36 -16.49
C PHE A 461 -10.11 -20.15 -16.62
N MET A 462 -9.71 -20.90 -15.60
CA MET A 462 -8.51 -21.74 -15.60
C MET A 462 -8.60 -22.92 -16.57
N HIS A 463 -9.81 -23.38 -16.91
CA HIS A 463 -10.03 -24.53 -17.80
C HIS A 463 -10.16 -24.14 -19.27
N ASN A 464 -10.79 -23.01 -19.57
CA ASN A 464 -11.18 -22.64 -20.94
C ASN A 464 -10.12 -21.83 -21.71
N ASN A 465 -9.02 -21.45 -21.07
CA ASN A 465 -7.94 -20.68 -21.63
C ASN A 465 -6.60 -21.34 -21.36
#